data_71ebc10db2fc6b30a6f20edf7ea5499d
#
_entry.id   71ebc10db2fc6b30a6f20edf7ea5499d
#
_cell.length_a   1.000
_cell.length_b   1.000
_cell.length_c   1.000
_cell.angle_alpha   90.00
_cell.angle_beta   90.00
_cell.angle_gamma   90.00
#
_symmetry.space_group_name_H-M   'P 1'
#
loop_
_entity.id
_entity.type
_entity.pdbx_description
1 polymer ?
#
loop_
_entity_poly.entity_id
_entity_poly.type
_entity_poly.pdbx_seq_one_letter_code
_entity_poly.pdbx_strand_id
1 'polypeptide(L)'
;MVSKVLVCALTIIAAVSCKPVCVIEGNLTGMEGDGWIYMVDAWDDSIVIDSTRYQDGVFRFEVDAAEPTMVMLTCNELPDPRLHRFFNDAGTLSLTGSVEVARKAQVSGTPLNDALNDVVRQMDEYYAESSMVKRQDRCMELFTEELNGNSGNALSLNLIEMSVQGMHPYV
;
A
#
# COMPACT_ATOMS: atom_id res chain seq x y z
N MET A 1 3.53 -13.39 69.51
CA MET A 1 2.71 -12.63 68.55
C MET A 1 3.65 -12.26 67.36
N VAL A 2 3.53 -12.97 66.25
CA VAL A 2 4.40 -12.74 65.07
C VAL A 2 3.55 -12.05 64.03
N SER A 3 3.88 -10.76 63.79
CA SER A 3 3.19 -9.92 62.79
C SER A 3 3.61 -10.36 61.40
N LYS A 4 2.64 -10.84 60.57
CA LYS A 4 2.84 -11.14 59.16
C LYS A 4 2.75 -9.85 58.37
N VAL A 5 3.87 -9.35 57.90
CA VAL A 5 3.92 -8.27 56.90
C VAL A 5 3.64 -8.87 55.53
N LEU A 6 2.47 -8.56 54.98
CA LEU A 6 2.06 -8.93 53.61
C LEU A 6 2.68 -7.91 52.64
N VAL A 7 3.75 -8.29 51.94
CA VAL A 7 4.36 -7.48 50.88
C VAL A 7 3.54 -7.72 49.61
N CYS A 8 2.67 -6.76 49.24
CA CYS A 8 2.01 -6.72 47.93
C CYS A 8 3.02 -6.26 46.88
N ALA A 9 3.57 -7.18 46.11
CA ALA A 9 4.36 -6.84 44.92
C ALA A 9 3.41 -6.37 43.80
N LEU A 10 3.37 -5.07 43.59
CA LEU A 10 2.66 -4.47 42.47
C LEU A 10 3.49 -4.67 41.20
N THR A 11 3.19 -5.69 40.43
CA THR A 11 3.74 -5.87 39.07
C THR A 11 3.11 -4.85 38.12
N ILE A 12 3.81 -3.77 37.85
CA ILE A 12 3.46 -2.83 36.78
C ILE A 12 3.79 -3.53 35.46
N ILE A 13 2.76 -4.06 34.79
CA ILE A 13 2.87 -4.49 33.39
C ILE A 13 2.89 -3.21 32.56
N ALA A 14 4.07 -2.77 32.17
CA ALA A 14 4.23 -1.75 31.15
C ALA A 14 3.69 -2.36 29.84
N ALA A 15 2.46 -2.01 29.46
CA ALA A 15 1.96 -2.27 28.12
C ALA A 15 2.80 -1.40 27.16
N VAL A 16 3.79 -2.00 26.54
CA VAL A 16 4.48 -1.42 25.40
C VAL A 16 3.45 -1.40 24.29
N SER A 17 2.82 -0.25 24.06
CA SER A 17 1.98 -0.01 22.90
C SER A 17 2.92 0.00 21.69
N CYS A 18 3.11 -1.16 21.07
CA CYS A 18 3.74 -1.21 19.76
C CYS A 18 2.79 -0.51 18.80
N LYS A 19 3.22 0.64 18.25
CA LYS A 19 2.51 1.26 17.14
C LYS A 19 2.56 0.30 15.95
N PRO A 20 1.46 0.17 15.20
CA PRO A 20 1.49 -0.59 13.95
C PRO A 20 2.48 0.07 12.98
N VAL A 21 3.33 -0.74 12.37
CA VAL A 21 4.38 -0.30 11.45
C VAL A 21 4.21 -1.03 10.13
N CYS A 22 4.36 -0.29 9.03
CA CYS A 22 4.51 -0.83 7.69
C CYS A 22 6.00 -0.86 7.33
N VAL A 23 6.51 -2.03 7.05
CA VAL A 23 7.86 -2.24 6.50
C VAL A 23 7.73 -2.55 5.02
N ILE A 24 8.37 -1.76 4.16
CA ILE A 24 8.38 -1.99 2.72
C ILE A 24 9.77 -2.44 2.30
N GLU A 25 9.86 -3.63 1.73
CA GLU A 25 11.09 -4.18 1.15
C GLU A 25 10.94 -4.15 -0.36
N GLY A 26 11.67 -3.24 -1.02
CA GLY A 26 11.63 -3.04 -2.45
C GLY A 26 12.81 -3.66 -3.16
N ASN A 27 12.53 -4.27 -4.33
CA ASN A 27 13.53 -4.75 -5.28
C ASN A 27 13.01 -4.53 -6.71
N LEU A 28 13.41 -3.43 -7.33
CA LEU A 28 12.96 -3.01 -8.65
C LEU A 28 14.10 -3.13 -9.66
N THR A 29 13.90 -3.92 -10.71
CA THR A 29 14.84 -4.01 -11.82
C THR A 29 14.77 -2.78 -12.73
N GLY A 30 15.91 -2.41 -13.34
CA GLY A 30 16.00 -1.20 -14.16
C GLY A 30 16.37 0.06 -13.38
N MET A 31 16.63 -0.06 -12.08
CA MET A 31 17.21 1.02 -11.25
C MET A 31 18.67 0.68 -10.96
N GLU A 32 19.58 1.20 -11.77
CA GLU A 32 21.02 0.98 -11.60
C GLU A 32 21.65 2.04 -10.69
N GLY A 33 22.72 1.67 -9.95
CA GLY A 33 23.46 2.57 -9.08
C GLY A 33 22.73 2.91 -7.79
N ASP A 34 22.93 4.13 -7.29
CA ASP A 34 22.33 4.61 -6.05
C ASP A 34 21.63 5.96 -6.23
N GLY A 35 20.56 6.17 -5.48
CA GLY A 35 19.78 7.41 -5.52
C GLY A 35 18.76 7.48 -4.40
N TRP A 36 17.78 8.36 -4.57
CA TRP A 36 16.71 8.57 -3.62
C TRP A 36 15.37 8.08 -4.16
N ILE A 37 14.63 7.39 -3.32
CA ILE A 37 13.24 7.04 -3.55
C ILE A 37 12.39 7.68 -2.47
N TYR A 38 11.25 8.24 -2.86
CA TYR A 38 10.35 8.98 -2.00
C TYR A 38 9.02 8.25 -1.91
N MET A 39 8.45 8.26 -0.72
CA MET A 39 7.06 7.88 -0.50
C MET A 39 6.25 9.16 -0.33
N VAL A 40 5.26 9.33 -1.18
CA VAL A 40 4.39 10.51 -1.21
C VAL A 40 2.93 10.11 -1.03
N ASP A 41 2.08 11.08 -0.71
CA ASP A 41 0.64 10.87 -0.76
C ASP A 41 0.23 10.52 -2.20
N ALA A 42 -0.68 9.55 -2.37
CA ALA A 42 -1.05 9.07 -3.70
C ALA A 42 -1.88 10.07 -4.51
N TRP A 43 -2.47 11.06 -3.85
CA TRP A 43 -3.36 12.06 -4.45
C TRP A 43 -2.70 13.44 -4.56
N ASP A 44 -1.72 13.72 -3.70
CA ASP A 44 -0.94 14.96 -3.71
C ASP A 44 0.56 14.61 -3.57
N ASP A 45 1.24 14.47 -4.69
CA ASP A 45 2.67 14.10 -4.75
C ASP A 45 3.61 15.20 -4.20
N SER A 46 3.09 16.37 -3.86
CA SER A 46 3.84 17.39 -3.13
C SER A 46 4.02 17.07 -1.64
N ILE A 47 3.20 16.14 -1.10
CA ILE A 47 3.27 15.70 0.30
C ILE A 47 4.20 14.50 0.41
N VAL A 48 5.44 14.75 0.82
CA VAL A 48 6.42 13.68 1.08
C VAL A 48 6.19 13.12 2.48
N ILE A 49 5.92 11.81 2.57
CA ILE A 49 5.70 11.08 3.81
C ILE A 49 7.05 10.60 4.37
N ASP A 50 7.89 10.02 3.51
CA ASP A 50 9.22 9.52 3.89
C ASP A 50 10.13 9.42 2.66
N SER A 51 11.42 9.22 2.89
CA SER A 51 12.40 9.00 1.82
C SER A 51 13.50 8.05 2.28
N THR A 52 14.00 7.25 1.37
CA THR A 52 15.12 6.34 1.63
C THR A 52 16.07 6.27 0.43
N ARG A 53 17.26 5.76 0.64
CA ARG A 53 18.17 5.47 -0.47
C ARG A 53 17.88 4.10 -1.06
N TYR A 54 18.04 3.99 -2.37
CA TYR A 54 18.14 2.70 -3.03
C TYR A 54 19.59 2.43 -3.48
N GLN A 55 19.91 1.17 -3.62
CA GLN A 55 21.12 0.68 -4.27
C GLN A 55 20.76 -0.46 -5.21
N ASP A 56 21.01 -0.28 -6.51
CA ASP A 56 20.67 -1.25 -7.56
C ASP A 56 19.21 -1.75 -7.46
N GLY A 57 18.30 -0.82 -7.23
CA GLY A 57 16.86 -1.08 -7.10
C GLY A 57 16.40 -1.66 -5.77
N VAL A 58 17.31 -1.94 -4.82
CA VAL A 58 16.98 -2.43 -3.49
C VAL A 58 16.83 -1.27 -2.52
N PHE A 59 15.71 -1.24 -1.78
CA PHE A 59 15.42 -0.20 -0.78
C PHE A 59 14.51 -0.73 0.33
N ARG A 60 14.44 0.03 1.44
CA ARG A 60 13.57 -0.29 2.57
C ARG A 60 13.01 0.97 3.19
N PHE A 61 11.70 0.95 3.46
CA PHE A 61 11.01 1.93 4.30
C PHE A 61 10.50 1.28 5.58
N GLU A 62 10.29 2.11 6.61
CA GLU A 62 9.62 1.73 7.83
C GLU A 62 8.80 2.93 8.33
N VAL A 63 7.49 2.88 8.15
CA VAL A 63 6.58 4.00 8.41
C VAL A 63 5.47 3.62 9.36
N ASP A 64 4.88 4.62 10.02
CA ASP A 64 3.68 4.46 10.85
C ASP A 64 2.52 3.96 9.99
N ALA A 65 1.80 2.97 10.46
CA ALA A 65 0.66 2.34 9.81
C ALA A 65 -0.58 2.31 10.71
N ALA A 66 -0.69 3.25 11.65
CA ALA A 66 -1.85 3.36 12.54
C ALA A 66 -3.15 3.59 11.77
N GLU A 67 -3.06 4.34 10.68
CA GLU A 67 -4.16 4.58 9.75
C GLU A 67 -3.67 4.28 8.33
N PRO A 68 -4.01 3.12 7.74
CA PRO A 68 -3.60 2.79 6.40
C PRO A 68 -4.15 3.80 5.37
N THR A 69 -3.26 4.37 4.56
CA THR A 69 -3.59 5.30 3.48
C THR A 69 -2.95 4.84 2.18
N MET A 70 -3.52 5.29 1.05
CA MET A 70 -2.89 5.08 -0.24
C MET A 70 -1.67 5.98 -0.39
N VAL A 71 -0.54 5.39 -0.68
CA VAL A 71 0.74 6.08 -0.91
C VAL A 71 1.29 5.74 -2.29
N MET A 72 2.20 6.55 -2.78
CA MET A 72 2.88 6.33 -4.04
C MET A 72 4.40 6.43 -3.85
N LEU A 73 5.14 5.54 -4.49
CA LEU A 73 6.59 5.70 -4.61
C LEU A 73 6.94 6.52 -5.83
N THR A 74 7.92 7.40 -5.67
CA THR A 74 8.47 8.21 -6.76
C THR A 74 9.99 8.20 -6.73
N CYS A 75 10.60 8.28 -7.92
CA CYS A 75 12.05 8.39 -8.10
C CYS A 75 12.34 9.41 -9.20
N ASN A 76 12.90 10.54 -8.82
CA ASN A 76 13.12 11.68 -9.73
C ASN A 76 14.22 11.43 -10.78
N GLU A 77 15.06 10.42 -10.56
CA GLU A 77 16.11 10.00 -11.49
C GLU A 77 15.58 9.23 -12.70
N LEU A 78 14.31 8.78 -12.64
CA LEU A 78 13.68 8.03 -13.72
C LEU A 78 12.94 8.94 -14.71
N PRO A 79 12.84 8.55 -16.00
CA PRO A 79 12.06 9.27 -17.00
C PRO A 79 10.58 9.41 -16.65
N ASP A 80 9.99 8.38 -16.04
CA ASP A 80 8.69 8.43 -15.37
C ASP A 80 8.94 8.30 -13.87
N PRO A 81 8.77 9.38 -13.10
CA PRO A 81 9.08 9.38 -11.68
C PRO A 81 8.10 8.56 -10.84
N ARG A 82 6.90 8.26 -11.35
CA ARG A 82 5.85 7.54 -10.62
C ARG A 82 6.03 6.04 -10.75
N LEU A 83 6.32 5.37 -9.64
CA LEU A 83 6.62 3.94 -9.63
C LEU A 83 5.38 3.09 -9.38
N HIS A 84 4.79 3.21 -8.19
CA HIS A 84 3.68 2.34 -7.79
C HIS A 84 2.86 2.94 -6.65
N ARG A 85 1.56 2.63 -6.65
CA ARG A 85 0.62 2.98 -5.56
C ARG A 85 0.27 1.75 -4.76
N PHE A 86 0.19 1.90 -3.44
CA PHE A 86 -0.19 0.82 -2.53
C PHE A 86 -0.66 1.40 -1.19
N PHE A 87 -1.22 0.56 -0.31
CA PHE A 87 -1.54 0.96 1.06
C PHE A 87 -0.33 0.78 1.97
N ASN A 88 -0.05 1.76 2.84
CA ASN A 88 0.91 1.62 3.94
C ASN A 88 0.34 0.79 5.09
N ASP A 89 -0.23 -0.37 4.79
CA ASP A 89 -0.88 -1.29 5.73
C ASP A 89 0.13 -1.94 6.68
N ALA A 90 -0.29 -2.18 7.93
CA ALA A 90 0.59 -2.74 8.95
C ALA A 90 1.09 -4.14 8.58
N GLY A 91 2.39 -4.35 8.67
CA GLY A 91 3.05 -5.60 8.34
C GLY A 91 4.28 -5.39 7.45
N THR A 92 4.72 -6.45 6.79
CA THR A 92 5.84 -6.38 5.83
C THR A 92 5.31 -6.53 4.42
N LEU A 93 5.56 -5.51 3.59
CA LEU A 93 5.26 -5.48 2.17
C LEU A 93 6.50 -5.85 1.36
N SER A 94 6.34 -6.72 0.40
CA SER A 94 7.31 -6.97 -0.66
C SER A 94 6.86 -6.22 -1.91
N LEU A 95 7.74 -5.37 -2.45
CA LEU A 95 7.52 -4.63 -3.69
C LEU A 95 8.57 -5.05 -4.71
N THR A 96 8.12 -5.73 -5.76
CA THR A 96 9.00 -6.30 -6.81
C THR A 96 8.48 -5.93 -8.20
N GLY A 97 9.38 -5.87 -9.18
CA GLY A 97 9.00 -5.58 -10.57
C GLY A 97 10.09 -4.89 -11.36
N SER A 98 9.68 -4.15 -12.38
CA SER A 98 10.57 -3.39 -13.25
C SER A 98 10.08 -1.97 -13.45
N VAL A 99 11.00 -1.00 -13.40
CA VAL A 99 10.69 0.40 -13.71
C VAL A 99 10.56 0.65 -15.22
N GLU A 100 11.03 -0.26 -16.06
CA GLU A 100 10.93 -0.14 -17.51
C GLU A 100 9.54 -0.47 -18.05
N VAL A 101 8.77 -1.19 -17.27
CA VAL A 101 7.42 -1.62 -17.66
C VAL A 101 6.42 -1.07 -16.65
N ALA A 102 5.76 0.02 -17.03
CA ALA A 102 4.65 0.57 -16.27
C ALA A 102 3.67 -0.53 -15.84
N ARG A 103 3.26 -0.52 -14.56
CA ARG A 103 2.28 -1.45 -13.98
C ARG A 103 2.76 -2.92 -13.77
N LYS A 104 4.04 -3.22 -13.89
CA LYS A 104 4.55 -4.56 -13.54
C LYS A 104 5.20 -4.65 -12.16
N ALA A 105 5.19 -3.60 -11.37
CA ALA A 105 5.48 -3.72 -9.96
C ALA A 105 4.32 -4.43 -9.26
N GLN A 106 4.65 -5.36 -8.38
CA GLN A 106 3.70 -6.07 -7.54
C GLN A 106 4.01 -5.77 -6.09
N VAL A 107 2.98 -5.43 -5.33
CA VAL A 107 3.05 -5.27 -3.88
C VAL A 107 2.25 -6.38 -3.25
N SER A 108 2.80 -7.07 -2.26
CA SER A 108 2.13 -8.17 -1.58
C SER A 108 2.57 -8.26 -0.12
N GLY A 109 1.83 -9.01 0.69
CA GLY A 109 2.21 -9.33 2.06
C GLY A 109 1.33 -8.71 3.14
N THR A 110 0.34 -7.90 2.77
CA THR A 110 -0.69 -7.42 3.71
C THR A 110 -2.09 -7.52 3.11
N PRO A 111 -3.12 -7.70 3.95
CA PRO A 111 -4.48 -7.96 3.47
C PRO A 111 -5.05 -6.89 2.54
N LEU A 112 -4.81 -5.59 2.82
CA LEU A 112 -5.32 -4.51 1.96
C LEU A 112 -4.66 -4.49 0.59
N ASN A 113 -3.35 -4.74 0.52
CA ASN A 113 -2.62 -4.77 -0.75
C ASN A 113 -2.93 -6.02 -1.56
N ASP A 114 -3.11 -7.17 -0.89
CA ASP A 114 -3.50 -8.40 -1.58
C ASP A 114 -4.91 -8.26 -2.17
N ALA A 115 -5.86 -7.66 -1.42
CA ALA A 115 -7.19 -7.35 -1.94
C ALA A 115 -7.15 -6.31 -3.08
N LEU A 116 -6.33 -5.26 -2.99
CA LEU A 116 -6.13 -4.30 -4.07
C LEU A 116 -5.60 -4.97 -5.35
N ASN A 117 -4.64 -5.87 -5.22
CA ASN A 117 -4.12 -6.63 -6.36
C ASN A 117 -5.20 -7.48 -7.05
N ASP A 118 -6.09 -8.10 -6.27
CA ASP A 118 -7.20 -8.88 -6.82
C ASP A 118 -8.19 -8.00 -7.60
N VAL A 119 -8.53 -6.83 -7.07
CA VAL A 119 -9.36 -5.84 -7.77
C VAL A 119 -8.70 -5.42 -9.09
N VAL A 120 -7.42 -5.05 -9.05
CA VAL A 120 -6.67 -4.61 -10.23
C VAL A 120 -6.62 -5.71 -11.30
N ARG A 121 -6.30 -6.94 -10.90
CA ARG A 121 -6.27 -8.09 -11.81
C ARG A 121 -7.62 -8.31 -12.50
N GLN A 122 -8.71 -8.24 -11.74
CA GLN A 122 -10.06 -8.39 -12.29
C GLN A 122 -10.41 -7.24 -13.25
N MET A 123 -10.02 -6.01 -12.89
CA MET A 123 -10.22 -4.85 -13.78
C MET A 123 -9.44 -5.02 -15.09
N ASP A 124 -8.19 -5.47 -15.06
CA ASP A 124 -7.41 -5.72 -16.27
C ASP A 124 -8.07 -6.75 -17.19
N GLU A 125 -8.66 -7.82 -16.62
CA GLU A 125 -9.44 -8.79 -17.37
C GLU A 125 -10.67 -8.15 -18.04
N TYR A 126 -11.35 -7.24 -17.33
CA TYR A 126 -12.53 -6.53 -17.88
C TYR A 126 -12.13 -5.50 -18.93
N TYR A 127 -11.01 -4.83 -18.79
CA TYR A 127 -10.49 -3.91 -19.81
C TYR A 127 -10.05 -4.62 -21.10
N ALA A 128 -9.74 -5.90 -21.04
CA ALA A 128 -9.50 -6.72 -22.23
C ALA A 128 -10.79 -7.01 -23.03
N GLU A 129 -12.00 -6.84 -22.43
CA GLU A 129 -13.28 -6.99 -23.12
C GLU A 129 -13.47 -5.87 -24.17
N SER A 130 -13.85 -6.21 -25.36
CA SER A 130 -14.00 -5.27 -26.48
C SER A 130 -15.21 -4.32 -26.35
N SER A 131 -16.24 -4.73 -25.60
CA SER A 131 -17.46 -3.96 -25.40
C SER A 131 -17.34 -3.00 -24.21
N MET A 132 -17.43 -1.69 -24.47
CA MET A 132 -17.40 -0.66 -23.42
C MET A 132 -18.54 -0.84 -22.39
N VAL A 133 -19.75 -1.16 -22.85
CA VAL A 133 -20.91 -1.34 -21.96
C VAL A 133 -20.67 -2.51 -21.01
N LYS A 134 -20.25 -3.66 -21.53
CA LYS A 134 -19.95 -4.83 -20.70
C LYS A 134 -18.83 -4.57 -19.71
N ARG A 135 -17.81 -3.79 -20.08
CA ARG A 135 -16.74 -3.38 -19.17
C ARG A 135 -17.28 -2.58 -18.00
N GLN A 136 -18.11 -1.58 -18.30
CA GLN A 136 -18.71 -0.72 -17.26
C GLN A 136 -19.58 -1.54 -16.30
N ASP A 137 -20.45 -2.41 -16.82
CA ASP A 137 -21.30 -3.25 -16.00
C ASP A 137 -20.47 -4.14 -15.06
N ARG A 138 -19.44 -4.81 -15.58
CA ARG A 138 -18.56 -5.67 -14.78
C ARG A 138 -17.73 -4.90 -13.75
N CYS A 139 -17.22 -3.73 -14.10
CA CYS A 139 -16.52 -2.88 -13.13
C CYS A 139 -17.45 -2.44 -11.99
N MET A 140 -18.70 -2.11 -12.31
CA MET A 140 -19.69 -1.73 -11.29
C MET A 140 -20.08 -2.91 -10.39
N GLU A 141 -20.22 -4.11 -10.95
CA GLU A 141 -20.45 -5.34 -10.18
C GLU A 141 -19.27 -5.60 -9.21
N LEU A 142 -18.04 -5.59 -9.74
CA LEU A 142 -16.82 -5.77 -8.93
C LEU A 142 -16.73 -4.75 -7.79
N PHE A 143 -16.90 -3.46 -8.08
CA PHE A 143 -16.85 -2.43 -7.05
C PHE A 143 -17.93 -2.62 -5.99
N THR A 144 -19.13 -3.03 -6.40
CA THR A 144 -20.22 -3.30 -5.46
C THR A 144 -19.90 -4.47 -4.53
N GLU A 145 -19.34 -5.56 -5.06
CA GLU A 145 -18.92 -6.72 -4.30
C GLU A 145 -17.81 -6.36 -3.31
N GLU A 146 -16.78 -5.67 -3.78
CA GLU A 146 -15.64 -5.27 -2.96
C GLU A 146 -16.01 -4.24 -1.88
N LEU A 147 -16.88 -3.28 -2.19
CA LEU A 147 -17.40 -2.34 -1.20
C LEU A 147 -18.19 -3.05 -0.08
N ASN A 148 -18.97 -4.08 -0.44
CA ASN A 148 -19.70 -4.86 0.56
C ASN A 148 -18.77 -5.72 1.42
N GLY A 149 -17.72 -6.28 0.83
CA GLY A 149 -16.71 -7.11 1.52
C GLY A 149 -15.75 -6.30 2.41
N ASN A 150 -15.46 -5.07 2.00
CA ASN A 150 -14.44 -4.21 2.62
C ASN A 150 -15.01 -2.95 3.29
N SER A 151 -16.30 -2.95 3.64
CA SER A 151 -16.94 -1.76 4.22
C SER A 151 -16.23 -1.27 5.47
N GLY A 152 -15.80 0.01 5.44
CA GLY A 152 -15.16 0.68 6.57
C GLY A 152 -13.63 0.55 6.64
N ASN A 153 -12.98 0.00 5.64
CA ASN A 153 -11.51 0.02 5.53
C ASN A 153 -11.01 0.99 4.43
N ALA A 154 -9.69 1.18 4.34
CA ALA A 154 -9.08 2.10 3.38
C ALA A 154 -9.32 1.69 1.92
N LEU A 155 -9.47 0.39 1.63
CA LEU A 155 -9.75 -0.10 0.28
C LEU A 155 -11.12 0.37 -0.21
N SER A 156 -12.15 0.33 0.64
CA SER A 156 -13.49 0.79 0.25
C SER A 156 -13.53 2.27 -0.11
N LEU A 157 -12.80 3.12 0.62
CA LEU A 157 -12.68 4.54 0.29
C LEU A 157 -12.00 4.74 -1.07
N ASN A 158 -10.93 4.01 -1.33
CA ASN A 158 -10.22 4.06 -2.60
C ASN A 158 -11.11 3.61 -3.78
N LEU A 159 -11.88 2.54 -3.62
CA LEU A 159 -12.81 2.06 -4.63
C LEU A 159 -13.93 3.07 -4.95
N ILE A 160 -14.42 3.78 -3.94
CA ILE A 160 -15.39 4.87 -4.13
C ILE A 160 -14.76 5.98 -4.98
N GLU A 161 -13.56 6.43 -4.64
CA GLU A 161 -12.84 7.46 -5.39
C GLU A 161 -12.59 7.04 -6.84
N MET A 162 -12.16 5.81 -7.07
CA MET A 162 -11.96 5.25 -8.41
C MET A 162 -13.26 5.20 -9.20
N SER A 163 -14.36 4.79 -8.58
CA SER A 163 -15.66 4.70 -9.26
C SER A 163 -16.20 6.07 -9.67
N VAL A 164 -16.01 7.09 -8.83
CA VAL A 164 -16.44 8.48 -9.11
C VAL A 164 -15.61 9.10 -10.23
N GLN A 165 -14.33 8.80 -10.30
CA GLN A 165 -13.42 9.37 -11.29
C GLN A 165 -13.40 8.59 -12.61
N GLY A 166 -14.01 7.39 -12.66
CA GLY A 166 -13.97 6.50 -13.83
C GLY A 166 -12.56 6.05 -14.22
N MET A 167 -11.63 6.10 -13.26
CA MET A 167 -10.22 5.84 -13.51
C MET A 167 -9.84 4.41 -13.17
N HIS A 168 -8.96 3.84 -14.01
CA HIS A 168 -8.20 2.66 -13.62
C HIS A 168 -7.29 3.01 -12.42
N PRO A 169 -7.10 2.12 -11.42
CA PRO A 169 -6.33 2.41 -10.20
C PRO A 169 -4.92 2.92 -10.40
N TYR A 170 -4.38 2.80 -11.60
CA TYR A 170 -3.00 3.17 -11.93
C TYR A 170 -2.86 4.19 -13.07
N VAL A 171 -3.90 4.95 -13.36
CA VAL A 171 -3.84 6.03 -14.38
C VAL A 171 -3.75 7.37 -13.70
#